data_6eca580533e6d68c2d9bc6088802eff7
#
_entry.id   6eca580533e6d68c2d9bc6088802eff7
#
_cell.length_a   1.000
_cell.length_b   1.000
_cell.length_c   1.000
_cell.angle_alpha   90.00
_cell.angle_beta   90.00
_cell.angle_gamma   90.00
#
_symmetry.space_group_name_H-M   'P 1'
#
loop_
_entity.id
_entity.type
_entity.pdbx_description
1 polymer ?
#
loop_
_entity_poly.entity_id
_entity_poly.type
_entity_poly.pdbx_seq_one_letter_code
_entity_poly.pdbx_strand_id
1 'polypeptide(L)'
;MKIYTLGHSIRSLEELIVLLKRYKIETLVDVRRFPVSKKYPHFSKDFLKDELSKSSINYIWLEKLGGFRRGGYKNYLKSEDFKKGITEILDIAKKGRVAIMCAEVLWFKCHRRYISNELVNLGCKVIHIIDEKRVYEHKIIEESRKLDFEEQGSK
;
A
#
# COMPACT_ATOMS: atom_id res chain seq x y z
N MET A 1 -16.60 -1.79 0.39
CA MET A 1 -15.57 -1.29 1.32
C MET A 1 -14.51 -0.57 0.51
N LYS A 2 -14.11 0.61 0.93
CA LYS A 2 -13.14 1.44 0.21
C LYS A 2 -11.80 1.42 0.95
N ILE A 3 -10.72 1.14 0.22
CA ILE A 3 -9.37 1.07 0.76
C ILE A 3 -8.45 1.93 -0.09
N TYR A 4 -7.66 2.79 0.56
CA TYR A 4 -6.70 3.65 -0.13
C TYR A 4 -5.31 3.04 -0.11
N THR A 5 -4.48 3.40 -1.07
CA THR A 5 -3.06 3.06 -1.09
C THR A 5 -2.23 4.29 -1.46
N LEU A 6 -1.00 4.32 -1.03
CA LEU A 6 -0.05 5.37 -1.42
C LEU A 6 1.39 4.89 -1.27
N GLY A 7 2.32 5.64 -1.87
CA GLY A 7 3.75 5.44 -1.67
C GLY A 7 4.33 6.67 -0.98
N HIS A 8 5.18 6.47 0.04
CA HIS A 8 5.76 7.61 0.76
C HIS A 8 6.77 8.39 -0.10
N SER A 9 7.49 7.70 -0.99
CA SER A 9 8.47 8.32 -1.88
C SER A 9 9.45 9.22 -1.13
N ILE A 10 9.71 10.40 -1.68
CA ILE A 10 10.61 11.41 -1.10
C ILE A 10 9.86 12.50 -0.31
N ARG A 11 8.59 12.26 -0.01
CA ARG A 11 7.77 13.24 0.70
C ARG A 11 8.38 13.58 2.07
N SER A 12 8.12 14.80 2.55
CA SER A 12 8.37 15.10 3.94
C SER A 12 7.32 14.41 4.82
N LEU A 13 7.59 14.32 6.11
CA LEU A 13 6.61 13.79 7.06
C LEU A 13 5.33 14.62 7.05
N GLU A 14 5.47 15.95 7.00
CA GLU A 14 4.34 16.88 6.96
C GLU A 14 3.49 16.66 5.71
N GLU A 15 4.12 16.47 4.56
CA GLU A 15 3.42 16.17 3.31
C GLU A 15 2.63 14.87 3.41
N LEU A 16 3.21 13.84 4.02
CA LEU A 16 2.53 12.57 4.24
C LEU A 16 1.31 12.76 5.14
N ILE A 17 1.47 13.46 6.25
CA ILE A 17 0.37 13.71 7.20
C ILE A 17 -0.75 14.51 6.55
N VAL A 18 -0.41 15.57 5.81
CA VAL A 18 -1.40 16.38 5.08
C VAL A 18 -2.18 15.50 4.11
N LEU A 19 -1.49 14.64 3.39
CA LEU A 19 -2.11 13.75 2.42
C LEU A 19 -3.06 12.76 3.10
N LEU A 20 -2.64 12.15 4.19
CA LEU A 20 -3.48 11.22 4.95
C LEU A 20 -4.73 11.92 5.50
N LYS A 21 -4.58 13.12 6.00
CA LYS A 21 -5.71 13.90 6.52
C LYS A 21 -6.65 14.36 5.41
N ARG A 22 -6.11 14.69 4.25
CA ARG A 22 -6.92 15.08 3.08
C ARG A 22 -7.93 14.00 2.73
N TYR A 23 -7.53 12.74 2.80
CA TYR A 23 -8.39 11.60 2.49
C TYR A 23 -9.02 10.97 3.74
N LYS A 24 -8.88 11.63 4.90
CA LYS A 24 -9.48 11.22 6.18
C LYS A 24 -9.06 9.81 6.61
N ILE A 25 -7.79 9.49 6.40
CA ILE A 25 -7.24 8.19 6.76
C ILE A 25 -7.10 8.09 8.28
N GLU A 26 -7.64 7.04 8.86
CA GLU A 26 -7.58 6.77 10.31
C GLU A 26 -6.44 5.83 10.67
N THR A 27 -6.12 4.89 9.78
CA THR A 27 -5.04 3.92 10.00
C THR A 27 -4.17 3.79 8.76
N LEU A 28 -2.86 3.93 8.95
CA LEU A 28 -1.86 3.66 7.93
C LEU A 28 -1.33 2.26 8.13
N VAL A 29 -1.48 1.40 7.12
CA VAL A 29 -0.94 0.04 7.13
C VAL A 29 0.32 0.01 6.28
N ASP A 30 1.45 -0.20 6.93
CA ASP A 30 2.76 -0.23 6.28
C ASP A 30 3.03 -1.64 5.76
N VAL A 31 3.12 -1.78 4.44
CA VAL A 31 3.39 -3.08 3.79
C VAL A 31 4.81 -3.15 3.24
N ARG A 32 5.75 -2.39 3.81
CA ARG A 32 7.16 -2.51 3.47
C ARG A 32 7.75 -3.73 4.17
N ARG A 33 8.59 -4.48 3.46
CA ARG A 33 9.31 -5.62 4.06
C ARG A 33 10.29 -5.14 5.12
N PHE A 34 10.98 -4.03 4.82
CA PHE A 34 11.99 -3.44 5.69
C PHE A 34 11.64 -1.98 5.96
N PRO A 35 10.86 -1.71 7.02
CA PRO A 35 10.36 -0.35 7.30
C PRO A 35 11.41 0.51 8.01
N VAL A 36 12.61 0.56 7.42
CA VAL A 36 13.73 1.38 7.89
C VAL A 36 14.30 2.09 6.67
N SER A 37 14.55 3.40 6.79
CA SER A 37 15.12 4.16 5.71
C SER A 37 16.31 4.98 6.23
N LYS A 38 17.50 4.71 5.70
CA LYS A 38 18.70 5.49 6.00
C LYS A 38 18.66 6.84 5.31
N LYS A 39 18.08 6.88 4.10
CA LYS A 39 17.99 8.11 3.31
C LYS A 39 16.89 9.03 3.81
N TYR A 40 15.78 8.47 4.27
CA TYR A 40 14.62 9.22 4.77
C TYR A 40 14.22 8.67 6.14
N PRO A 41 15.02 8.98 7.21
CA PRO A 41 14.78 8.37 8.53
C PRO A 41 13.42 8.71 9.13
N HIS A 42 12.76 9.76 8.67
CA HIS A 42 11.40 10.10 9.12
C HIS A 42 10.35 9.07 8.66
N PHE A 43 10.71 8.16 7.74
CA PHE A 43 9.85 7.05 7.35
C PHE A 43 10.23 5.72 8.01
N SER A 44 11.18 5.75 8.96
CA SER A 44 11.47 4.55 9.75
C SER A 44 10.32 4.25 10.69
N LYS A 45 10.03 2.96 10.86
CA LYS A 45 8.83 2.45 11.52
C LYS A 45 8.53 3.12 12.87
N ASP A 46 9.48 3.14 13.77
CA ASP A 46 9.24 3.63 15.14
C ASP A 46 9.00 5.14 15.16
N PHE A 47 9.80 5.88 14.40
CA PHE A 47 9.63 7.33 14.29
C PHE A 47 8.28 7.67 13.64
N LEU A 48 7.95 6.99 12.55
CA LEU A 48 6.70 7.22 11.83
C LEU A 48 5.50 6.92 12.71
N LYS A 49 5.53 5.83 13.44
CA LYS A 49 4.45 5.44 14.36
C LYS A 49 4.19 6.54 15.41
N ASP A 50 5.25 7.03 16.04
CA ASP A 50 5.15 8.07 17.06
C ASP A 50 4.59 9.37 16.49
N GLU A 51 5.09 9.79 15.33
CA GLU A 51 4.66 11.05 14.71
C GLU A 51 3.22 10.97 14.20
N LEU A 52 2.81 9.85 13.63
CA LEU A 52 1.43 9.66 13.20
C LEU A 52 0.46 9.64 14.37
N SER A 53 0.88 9.07 15.50
CA SER A 53 0.08 9.05 16.72
C SER A 53 -0.24 10.47 17.20
N LYS A 54 0.72 11.39 17.09
CA LYS A 54 0.51 12.80 17.42
C LYS A 54 -0.55 13.47 16.54
N SER A 55 -0.80 12.93 15.37
CA SER A 55 -1.82 13.41 14.43
C SER A 55 -3.09 12.57 14.47
N SER A 56 -3.24 11.73 15.48
CA SER A 56 -4.40 10.84 15.65
C SER A 56 -4.57 9.84 14.51
N ILE A 57 -3.45 9.42 13.91
CA ILE A 57 -3.44 8.40 12.87
C ILE A 57 -2.77 7.15 13.44
N ASN A 58 -3.47 6.02 13.38
CA ASN A 58 -2.93 4.75 13.81
C ASN A 58 -1.92 4.23 12.77
N TYR A 59 -0.89 3.56 13.25
CA TYR A 59 0.11 2.95 12.39
C TYR A 59 0.22 1.47 12.70
N ILE A 60 0.16 0.63 11.66
CA ILE A 60 0.35 -0.81 11.78
C ILE A 60 1.36 -1.25 10.72
N TRP A 61 2.43 -1.91 11.16
CA TRP A 61 3.35 -2.57 10.24
C TRP A 61 2.86 -3.98 9.99
N LEU A 62 2.51 -4.28 8.75
CA LEU A 62 1.98 -5.58 8.36
C LEU A 62 3.01 -6.32 7.52
N GLU A 63 3.97 -6.93 8.21
CA GLU A 63 5.10 -7.62 7.59
C GLU A 63 4.65 -8.74 6.64
N LYS A 64 3.56 -9.41 6.94
CA LYS A 64 3.01 -10.49 6.10
C LYS A 64 2.75 -10.05 4.67
N LEU A 65 2.53 -8.77 4.44
CA LEU A 65 2.30 -8.24 3.09
C LEU A 65 3.51 -7.53 2.51
N GLY A 66 4.64 -7.53 3.21
CA GLY A 66 5.87 -6.91 2.72
C GLY A 66 6.38 -7.54 1.42
N GLY A 67 7.08 -6.76 0.61
CA GLY A 67 7.68 -7.22 -0.65
C GLY A 67 8.93 -8.06 -0.46
N PHE A 68 9.69 -8.24 -1.53
CA PHE A 68 10.97 -8.97 -1.51
C PHE A 68 10.84 -10.39 -0.97
N ARG A 69 9.89 -11.16 -1.49
CA ARG A 69 9.68 -12.55 -1.07
C ARG A 69 10.50 -13.51 -1.90
N ARG A 70 11.05 -14.52 -1.25
CA ARG A 70 11.81 -15.58 -1.92
C ARG A 70 10.90 -16.28 -2.93
N GLY A 71 11.41 -16.47 -4.17
CA GLY A 71 10.63 -17.03 -5.25
C GLY A 71 9.66 -16.04 -5.91
N GLY A 72 9.73 -14.76 -5.53
CA GLY A 72 8.92 -13.68 -6.09
C GLY A 72 7.58 -13.49 -5.39
N TYR A 73 7.06 -12.28 -5.47
CA TYR A 73 5.81 -11.93 -4.80
C TYR A 73 4.61 -12.68 -5.40
N LYS A 74 4.63 -12.94 -6.70
CA LYS A 74 3.57 -13.67 -7.38
C LYS A 74 3.40 -15.08 -6.81
N ASN A 75 4.50 -15.74 -6.46
CA ASN A 75 4.47 -17.03 -5.76
C ASN A 75 3.96 -16.89 -4.33
N TYR A 76 4.32 -15.78 -3.69
CA TYR A 76 3.92 -15.49 -2.31
C TYR A 76 2.39 -15.36 -2.17
N LEU A 77 1.69 -14.97 -3.23
CA LEU A 77 0.22 -14.84 -3.21
C LEU A 77 -0.48 -16.12 -2.81
N LYS A 78 0.14 -17.25 -2.99
CA LYS A 78 -0.44 -18.57 -2.66
C LYS A 78 -0.24 -18.93 -1.19
N SER A 79 0.56 -18.19 -0.45
CA SER A 79 0.90 -18.51 0.92
C SER A 79 -0.23 -18.18 1.90
N GLU A 80 -0.27 -18.91 3.01
CA GLU A 80 -1.21 -18.63 4.09
C GLU A 80 -0.93 -17.27 4.73
N ASP A 81 0.35 -16.87 4.80
CA ASP A 81 0.73 -15.57 5.37
C ASP A 81 0.17 -14.41 4.56
N PHE A 82 0.20 -14.52 3.22
CA PHE A 82 -0.42 -13.49 2.38
C PHE A 82 -1.93 -13.40 2.65
N LYS A 83 -2.59 -14.54 2.70
CA LYS A 83 -4.04 -14.60 2.95
C LYS A 83 -4.41 -14.01 4.30
N LYS A 84 -3.62 -14.31 5.33
CA LYS A 84 -3.80 -13.74 6.68
C LYS A 84 -3.60 -12.23 6.66
N GLY A 85 -2.61 -11.74 5.92
CA GLY A 85 -2.36 -10.32 5.77
C GLY A 85 -3.53 -9.60 5.13
N ILE A 86 -4.10 -10.17 4.08
CA ILE A 86 -5.30 -9.61 3.42
C ILE A 86 -6.48 -9.56 4.40
N THR A 87 -6.70 -10.64 5.16
CA THR A 87 -7.76 -10.67 6.17
C THR A 87 -7.57 -9.58 7.22
N GLU A 88 -6.34 -9.37 7.66
CA GLU A 88 -6.05 -8.29 8.63
C GLU A 88 -6.39 -6.91 8.07
N ILE A 89 -6.10 -6.65 6.79
CA ILE A 89 -6.49 -5.39 6.15
C ILE A 89 -8.01 -5.22 6.15
N LEU A 90 -8.73 -6.27 5.79
CA LEU A 90 -10.20 -6.21 5.76
C LEU A 90 -10.78 -5.93 7.15
N ASP A 91 -10.21 -6.54 8.18
CA ASP A 91 -10.65 -6.30 9.57
C ASP A 91 -10.38 -4.86 10.00
N ILE A 92 -9.22 -4.31 9.65
CA ILE A 92 -8.89 -2.91 9.94
C ILE A 92 -9.84 -1.98 9.19
N ALA A 93 -10.12 -2.27 7.93
CA ALA A 93 -10.98 -1.45 7.09
C ALA A 93 -12.43 -1.41 7.58
N LYS A 94 -12.88 -2.44 8.27
CA LYS A 94 -14.23 -2.46 8.88
C LYS A 94 -14.35 -1.46 10.02
N LYS A 95 -13.24 -1.12 10.67
CA LYS A 95 -13.22 -0.24 11.84
C LYS A 95 -12.97 1.22 11.50
N GLY A 96 -12.50 1.52 10.30
CA GLY A 96 -12.21 2.89 9.90
C GLY A 96 -11.53 2.96 8.55
N ARG A 97 -11.28 4.17 8.10
CA ARG A 97 -10.67 4.40 6.79
C ARG A 97 -9.17 4.08 6.83
N VAL A 98 -8.73 3.22 5.93
CA VAL A 98 -7.38 2.69 5.90
C VAL A 98 -6.66 3.10 4.62
N ALA A 99 -5.35 3.36 4.74
CA ALA A 99 -4.46 3.49 3.60
C ALA A 99 -3.31 2.50 3.75
N ILE A 100 -3.01 1.80 2.66
CA ILE A 100 -1.87 0.87 2.57
C ILE A 100 -0.70 1.64 2.00
N MET A 101 0.46 1.57 2.64
CA MET A 101 1.63 2.34 2.23
C MET A 101 2.83 1.44 1.93
N CYS A 102 3.52 1.77 0.83
CA CYS A 102 4.87 1.28 0.55
C CYS A 102 5.76 2.47 0.21
N ALA A 103 6.99 2.22 -0.25
CA ALA A 103 7.92 3.29 -0.60
C ALA A 103 7.65 3.87 -1.99
N GLU A 104 7.22 3.05 -2.94
CA GLU A 104 7.05 3.42 -4.35
C GLU A 104 5.76 4.19 -4.60
N VAL A 105 5.85 5.33 -5.32
CA VAL A 105 4.68 6.11 -5.70
C VAL A 105 3.79 5.36 -6.66
N LEU A 106 4.40 4.76 -7.68
CA LEU A 106 3.66 4.09 -8.76
C LEU A 106 3.25 2.70 -8.31
N TRP A 107 1.96 2.54 -8.04
CA TRP A 107 1.41 1.28 -7.51
C TRP A 107 1.72 0.06 -8.38
N PHE A 108 1.83 0.26 -9.70
CA PHE A 108 2.07 -0.83 -10.64
C PHE A 108 3.54 -1.27 -10.69
N LYS A 109 4.44 -0.56 -10.01
CA LYS A 109 5.87 -0.90 -9.93
C LYS A 109 6.24 -1.59 -8.61
N CYS A 110 5.27 -1.86 -7.75
CA CYS A 110 5.55 -2.53 -6.48
C CYS A 110 4.50 -3.59 -6.19
N HIS A 111 4.71 -4.33 -5.10
CA HIS A 111 3.82 -5.40 -4.68
C HIS A 111 2.41 -4.93 -4.30
N ARG A 112 2.19 -3.63 -4.14
CA ARG A 112 0.84 -3.08 -3.89
C ARG A 112 -0.15 -3.49 -4.98
N ARG A 113 0.31 -3.68 -6.22
CA ARG A 113 -0.58 -4.11 -7.31
C ARG A 113 -1.21 -5.46 -7.02
N TYR A 114 -0.46 -6.38 -6.44
CA TYR A 114 -0.97 -7.71 -6.11
C TYR A 114 -1.93 -7.66 -4.93
N ILE A 115 -1.61 -6.87 -3.91
CA ILE A 115 -2.49 -6.65 -2.78
C ILE A 115 -3.79 -6.02 -3.26
N SER A 116 -3.69 -5.00 -4.11
CA SER A 116 -4.85 -4.30 -4.66
C SER A 116 -5.73 -5.22 -5.51
N ASN A 117 -5.11 -6.07 -6.35
CA ASN A 117 -5.85 -7.05 -7.14
C ASN A 117 -6.68 -7.96 -6.25
N GLU A 118 -6.09 -8.47 -5.18
CA GLU A 118 -6.80 -9.38 -4.26
C GLU A 118 -7.95 -8.67 -3.56
N LEU A 119 -7.74 -7.45 -3.10
CA LEU A 119 -8.79 -6.68 -2.44
C LEU A 119 -9.96 -6.38 -3.39
N VAL A 120 -9.67 -6.05 -4.65
CA VAL A 120 -10.71 -5.84 -5.66
C VAL A 120 -11.46 -7.15 -5.94
N ASN A 121 -10.75 -8.28 -6.03
CA ASN A 121 -11.38 -9.59 -6.19
C ASN A 121 -12.32 -9.92 -5.04
N LEU A 122 -12.04 -9.40 -3.84
CA LEU A 122 -12.89 -9.62 -2.66
C LEU A 122 -14.00 -8.58 -2.53
N GLY A 123 -14.20 -7.74 -3.55
CA GLY A 123 -15.29 -6.78 -3.59
C GLY A 123 -14.98 -5.39 -3.07
N CYS A 124 -13.72 -5.09 -2.77
CA CYS A 124 -13.32 -3.77 -2.31
C CYS A 124 -13.10 -2.81 -3.46
N LYS A 125 -13.35 -1.53 -3.22
CA LYS A 125 -12.93 -0.44 -4.10
C LYS A 125 -11.58 0.05 -3.59
N VAL A 126 -10.55 -0.02 -4.43
CA VAL A 126 -9.20 0.37 -4.07
C VAL A 126 -8.82 1.64 -4.81
N ILE A 127 -8.40 2.66 -4.07
CA ILE A 127 -8.06 3.99 -4.59
C ILE A 127 -6.58 4.27 -4.33
N HIS A 128 -5.81 4.44 -5.38
CA HIS A 128 -4.41 4.84 -5.29
C HIS A 128 -4.30 6.35 -5.18
N ILE A 129 -3.77 6.84 -4.08
CA ILE A 129 -3.53 8.27 -3.88
C ILE A 129 -2.18 8.60 -4.53
N ILE A 130 -2.20 9.47 -5.51
CA ILE A 130 -0.99 9.94 -6.19
C ILE A 130 -0.48 11.21 -5.51
N ASP A 131 -1.38 12.18 -5.30
CA ASP A 131 -1.09 13.42 -4.56
C ASP A 131 -2.41 14.00 -4.02
N GLU A 132 -2.39 15.22 -3.52
CA GLU A 132 -3.58 15.86 -2.93
C GLU A 132 -4.77 15.97 -3.89
N LYS A 133 -4.50 16.02 -5.19
CA LYS A 133 -5.52 16.28 -6.22
C LYS A 133 -5.80 15.07 -7.09
N ARG A 134 -4.90 14.11 -7.16
CA ARG A 134 -5.00 12.99 -8.10
C ARG A 134 -5.11 11.65 -7.39
N VAL A 135 -6.13 10.91 -7.77
CA VAL A 135 -6.33 9.53 -7.33
C VAL A 135 -6.60 8.66 -8.55
N TYR A 136 -6.37 7.38 -8.41
CA TYR A 136 -6.63 6.41 -9.47
C TYR A 136 -7.34 5.20 -8.86
N GLU A 137 -8.53 4.87 -9.38
CA GLU A 137 -9.23 3.68 -8.93
C GLU A 137 -8.57 2.44 -9.55
N HIS A 138 -8.21 1.49 -8.70
CA HIS A 138 -7.52 0.28 -9.15
C HIS A 138 -8.45 -0.58 -9.99
N LYS A 139 -7.95 -1.01 -11.15
CA LYS A 139 -8.63 -1.95 -12.03
C LYS A 139 -7.70 -3.12 -12.31
N ILE A 140 -8.23 -4.32 -12.24
CA ILE A 140 -7.48 -5.53 -12.54
C ILE A 140 -7.32 -5.61 -14.06
N ILE A 141 -6.05 -5.72 -14.50
CA ILE A 141 -5.75 -5.95 -15.90
C ILE A 141 -5.67 -7.47 -16.09
N GLU A 142 -6.43 -8.00 -17.05
CA GLU A 142 -6.39 -9.41 -17.38
C GLU A 142 -4.98 -9.81 -17.81
N GLU A 143 -4.56 -11.03 -17.48
CA GLU A 143 -3.20 -11.50 -17.73
C GLU A 143 -2.78 -11.31 -19.20
N SER A 144 -3.67 -11.63 -20.14
CA SER A 144 -3.40 -11.46 -21.57
C SER A 144 -3.10 -10.01 -21.95
N ARG A 145 -3.90 -9.07 -21.44
CA ARG A 145 -3.69 -7.63 -21.67
C ARG A 145 -2.40 -7.15 -21.02
N LYS A 146 -2.09 -7.67 -19.86
CA LYS A 146 -0.89 -7.32 -19.14
C LYS A 146 0.35 -7.74 -19.91
N LEU A 147 0.35 -8.95 -20.46
CA LEU A 147 1.45 -9.45 -21.28
C LEU A 147 1.63 -8.60 -22.55
N ASP A 148 0.53 -8.27 -23.23
CA ASP A 148 0.56 -7.41 -24.41
C ASP A 148 1.13 -6.03 -24.07
N PHE A 149 0.72 -5.47 -22.96
CA PHE A 149 1.19 -4.18 -22.49
C PHE A 149 2.69 -4.22 -22.17
N GLU A 150 3.16 -5.26 -21.50
CA GLU A 150 4.57 -5.44 -21.16
C GLU A 150 5.43 -5.60 -22.42
N GLU A 151 4.93 -6.35 -23.41
CA GLU A 151 5.63 -6.50 -24.70
C GLU A 151 5.75 -5.17 -25.42
N GLN A 152 4.69 -4.37 -25.45
CA GLN A 152 4.72 -3.03 -26.06
C GLN A 152 5.67 -2.11 -25.30
N GLY A 153 5.71 -2.19 -24.00
CA GLY A 153 6.60 -1.39 -23.16
C GLY A 153 8.07 -1.75 -23.27
N SER A 154 8.39 -2.98 -23.66
CA SER A 154 9.78 -3.45 -23.81
C SER A 154 10.39 -3.09 -25.17
N LYS A 155 9.60 -2.56 -26.06
CA LYS A 155 10.07 -2.09 -27.36
C LYS A 155 10.47 -0.62 -27.26
#